data_add0f4be57e67489862a2384d4b1cbcc
#
_entry.id   add0f4be57e67489862a2384d4b1cbcc
#
_cell.length_a   1.000
_cell.length_b   1.000
_cell.length_c   1.000
_cell.angle_alpha   90.00
_cell.angle_beta   90.00
_cell.angle_gamma   90.00
#
_symmetry.space_group_name_H-M   'P 1'
#
loop_
_entity.id
_entity.type
_entity.pdbx_description
1 polymer ?
#
loop_
_entity_poly.entity_id
_entity_poly.type
_entity_poly.pdbx_seq_one_letter_code
_entity_poly.pdbx_strand_id
1 'polypeptide(L)'
;MKYLNKIIFINSANIPYAEISVDGNVHFTGTQGVGKSTVLRALLFFYNADKHRLGIQQGQKSFDEFYFRQSNSHILYEVMRDNGAYTILVSRYQGRASWRFIDAPYQREWLIDEDRQVLSDWIKIRERIDKNVAVSARIDSGVMFKDIIFG
;
A
#
# COMPACT_ATOMS: atom_id res chain seq x y z
N MET A 1 19.06 -8.77 -0.09
CA MET A 1 18.16 -8.59 1.09
C MET A 1 16.98 -7.74 0.69
N LYS A 2 15.79 -8.07 1.19
CA LYS A 2 14.58 -7.28 0.94
C LYS A 2 14.15 -6.59 2.23
N TYR A 3 13.82 -5.31 2.16
CA TYR A 3 13.26 -4.61 3.31
C TYR A 3 12.26 -3.55 2.85
N LEU A 4 11.27 -3.31 3.70
CA LEU A 4 10.24 -2.30 3.44
C LEU A 4 10.83 -0.91 3.70
N ASN A 5 10.68 -0.02 2.74
CA ASN A 5 11.25 1.33 2.80
C ASN A 5 10.18 2.40 3.05
N LYS A 6 9.03 2.27 2.41
CA LYS A 6 7.95 3.27 2.53
C LYS A 6 6.59 2.60 2.55
N ILE A 7 5.64 3.25 3.23
CA ILE A 7 4.22 2.94 3.13
C ILE A 7 3.51 4.20 2.68
N ILE A 8 2.62 4.08 1.69
CA ILE A 8 1.85 5.20 1.18
C ILE A 8 0.36 4.86 1.33
N PHE A 9 -0.39 5.76 1.97
CA PHE A 9 -1.85 5.63 2.12
C PHE A 9 -2.53 6.56 1.13
N ILE A 10 -3.50 6.03 0.40
CA ILE A 10 -4.33 6.79 -0.54
C ILE A 10 -5.79 6.51 -0.19
N ASN A 11 -6.49 7.53 0.26
CA ASN A 11 -7.90 7.41 0.63
C ASN A 11 -8.14 6.18 1.51
N SER A 12 -7.24 5.96 2.45
CA SER A 12 -7.19 4.77 3.30
C SER A 12 -7.05 5.20 4.75
N ALA A 13 -7.68 4.48 5.68
CA ALA A 13 -7.64 4.78 7.12
C ALA A 13 -8.07 6.23 7.42
N ASN A 14 -9.04 6.75 6.66
CA ASN A 14 -9.50 8.15 6.71
C ASN A 14 -8.41 9.16 6.36
N ILE A 15 -7.38 8.72 5.62
CA ILE A 15 -6.25 9.56 5.22
C ILE A 15 -6.33 9.73 3.70
N PRO A 16 -6.47 10.98 3.18
CA PRO A 16 -6.48 11.21 1.74
C PRO A 16 -5.14 10.82 1.10
N TYR A 17 -4.03 11.22 1.73
CA TYR A 17 -2.68 10.88 1.27
C TYR A 17 -1.71 10.97 2.44
N ALA A 18 -0.84 9.98 2.57
CA ALA A 18 0.31 10.04 3.47
C ALA A 18 1.43 9.16 2.94
N GLU A 19 2.65 9.63 3.05
CA GLU A 19 3.86 8.89 2.70
C GLU A 19 4.71 8.75 3.96
N ILE A 20 5.03 7.52 4.33
CA ILE A 20 5.72 7.22 5.59
C ILE A 20 6.97 6.41 5.29
N SER A 21 8.12 6.92 5.71
CA SER A 21 9.39 6.19 5.62
C SER A 21 9.54 5.27 6.83
N VAL A 22 9.96 4.03 6.57
CA VAL A 22 10.09 3.01 7.62
C VAL A 22 11.49 2.37 7.62
N ASP A 23 12.49 3.12 7.20
CA ASP A 23 13.86 2.66 7.01
C ASP A 23 14.72 2.72 8.29
N GLY A 24 14.13 2.42 9.44
CA GLY A 24 14.80 2.45 10.75
C GLY A 24 14.09 3.38 11.72
N ASN A 25 13.83 4.61 11.30
CA ASN A 25 12.99 5.56 12.04
C ASN A 25 11.76 5.88 11.20
N VAL A 26 10.61 5.96 11.85
CA VAL A 26 9.37 6.29 11.14
C VAL A 26 9.28 7.81 10.98
N HIS A 27 9.20 8.27 9.74
CA HIS A 27 9.05 9.67 9.39
C HIS A 27 7.73 9.88 8.64
N PHE A 28 6.96 10.87 9.07
CA PHE A 28 5.64 11.16 8.51
C PHE A 28 5.73 12.34 7.54
N THR A 29 5.22 12.14 6.33
CA THR A 29 5.11 13.18 5.30
C THR A 29 3.69 13.14 4.74
N GLY A 30 3.05 14.31 4.61
CA GLY A 30 1.70 14.41 4.07
C GLY A 30 0.68 14.72 5.16
N THR A 31 -0.44 13.99 5.19
CA THR A 31 -1.56 14.25 6.08
C THR A 31 -1.20 14.03 7.54
N GLN A 32 -1.52 15.01 8.39
CA GLN A 32 -1.40 14.86 9.83
C GLN A 32 -2.46 13.90 10.37
N GLY A 33 -2.20 13.31 11.52
CA GLY A 33 -3.14 12.43 12.20
C GLY A 33 -2.97 10.95 11.90
N VAL A 34 -1.89 10.58 11.19
CA VAL A 34 -1.54 9.17 11.02
C VAL A 34 -0.96 8.67 12.34
N GLY A 35 -1.73 7.89 13.08
CA GLY A 35 -1.31 7.36 14.38
C GLY A 35 -0.36 6.18 14.26
N LYS A 36 0.41 5.93 15.32
CA LYS A 36 1.34 4.80 15.37
C LYS A 36 0.64 3.46 15.15
N SER A 37 -0.56 3.28 15.72
CA SER A 37 -1.33 2.04 15.57
C SER A 37 -1.74 1.80 14.11
N THR A 38 -2.10 2.86 13.40
CA THR A 38 -2.45 2.77 11.98
C THR A 38 -1.28 2.27 11.16
N VAL A 39 -0.09 2.84 11.38
CA VAL A 39 1.13 2.42 10.68
C VAL A 39 1.51 1.00 11.06
N LEU A 40 1.46 0.67 12.35
CA LEU A 40 1.83 -0.67 12.84
C LEU A 40 0.95 -1.75 12.21
N ARG A 41 -0.35 -1.53 12.13
CA ARG A 41 -1.27 -2.50 11.52
C ARG A 41 -1.00 -2.68 10.03
N ALA A 42 -0.68 -1.59 9.33
CA ALA A 42 -0.31 -1.68 7.91
C ALA A 42 1.00 -2.45 7.72
N LEU A 43 1.98 -2.26 8.61
CA LEU A 43 3.22 -3.04 8.62
C LEU A 43 2.94 -4.52 8.86
N LEU A 44 2.13 -4.83 9.87
CA LEU A 44 1.78 -6.22 10.18
C LEU A 44 1.04 -6.88 9.02
N PHE A 45 0.16 -6.15 8.36
CA PHE A 45 -0.53 -6.67 7.18
C PHE A 45 0.45 -7.01 6.06
N PHE A 46 1.45 -6.17 5.83
CA PHE A 46 2.47 -6.45 4.82
C PHE A 46 3.19 -7.77 5.10
N TYR A 47 3.61 -7.99 6.36
CA TYR A 47 4.39 -9.18 6.72
C TYR A 47 3.54 -10.44 6.84
N ASN A 48 2.31 -10.32 7.30
CA ASN A 48 1.47 -11.49 7.59
C ASN A 48 0.44 -11.79 6.50
N ALA A 49 0.03 -10.77 5.76
CA ALA A 49 -1.10 -10.84 4.81
C ALA A 49 -2.36 -11.46 5.45
N ASP A 50 -2.44 -11.41 6.78
CA ASP A 50 -3.54 -12.00 7.55
C ASP A 50 -4.12 -10.93 8.48
N LYS A 51 -5.20 -10.33 8.03
CA LYS A 51 -5.87 -9.26 8.77
C LYS A 51 -6.43 -9.69 10.12
N HIS A 52 -6.64 -10.98 10.32
CA HIS A 52 -7.20 -11.49 11.58
C HIS A 52 -6.20 -11.44 12.73
N ARG A 53 -4.90 -11.30 12.42
CA ARG A 53 -3.83 -11.27 13.42
C ARG A 53 -3.29 -9.86 13.68
N LEU A 54 -4.08 -8.83 13.36
CA LEU A 54 -3.59 -7.45 13.43
C LEU A 54 -3.95 -6.73 14.73
N GLY A 55 -4.45 -7.46 15.73
CA GLY A 55 -4.78 -6.88 17.02
C GLY A 55 -6.04 -6.02 17.03
N ILE A 56 -6.94 -6.23 16.08
CA ILE A 56 -8.22 -5.53 16.01
C ILE A 56 -9.18 -6.21 16.99
N GLN A 57 -9.67 -5.43 17.94
CA GLN A 57 -10.57 -5.94 18.97
C GLN A 57 -11.97 -6.19 18.41
N GLN A 58 -12.70 -7.11 19.04
CA GLN A 58 -14.07 -7.38 18.70
C GLN A 58 -14.91 -6.10 18.88
N GLY A 59 -15.78 -5.82 17.89
CA GLY A 59 -16.62 -4.62 17.91
C GLY A 59 -16.00 -3.40 17.22
N GLN A 60 -14.72 -3.45 16.89
CA GLN A 60 -14.06 -2.42 16.09
C GLN A 60 -14.21 -2.74 14.61
N LYS A 61 -14.02 -1.72 13.76
CA LYS A 61 -14.02 -1.93 12.31
C LYS A 61 -12.92 -2.93 11.94
N SER A 62 -13.24 -3.85 11.02
CA SER A 62 -12.26 -4.77 10.49
C SER A 62 -11.18 -4.01 9.72
N PHE A 63 -10.05 -4.69 9.41
CA PHE A 63 -8.99 -4.09 8.63
C PHE A 63 -9.52 -3.56 7.30
N ASP A 64 -10.33 -4.34 6.58
CA ASP A 64 -10.86 -3.94 5.29
C ASP A 64 -11.78 -2.73 5.40
N GLU A 65 -12.63 -2.68 6.44
CA GLU A 65 -13.54 -1.55 6.63
C GLU A 65 -12.81 -0.25 6.92
N PHE A 66 -11.65 -0.34 7.57
CA PHE A 66 -10.89 0.85 7.94
C PHE A 66 -9.93 1.28 6.82
N TYR A 67 -9.14 0.36 6.29
CA TYR A 67 -8.10 0.68 5.30
C TYR A 67 -8.62 0.70 3.87
N PHE A 68 -9.58 -0.15 3.55
CA PHE A 68 -10.11 -0.29 2.19
C PHE A 68 -11.62 -0.04 2.19
N ARG A 69 -12.00 1.11 2.70
CA ARG A 69 -13.40 1.49 2.84
C ARG A 69 -14.10 1.63 1.49
N GLN A 70 -13.35 2.06 0.47
CA GLN A 70 -13.88 2.32 -0.86
C GLN A 70 -13.02 1.59 -1.90
N SER A 71 -13.56 1.45 -3.10
CA SER A 71 -12.82 0.82 -4.21
C SER A 71 -11.57 1.60 -4.62
N ASN A 72 -11.51 2.89 -4.28
CA ASN A 72 -10.37 3.76 -4.54
C ASN A 72 -9.49 3.98 -3.31
N SER A 73 -9.58 3.09 -2.33
CA SER A 73 -8.68 3.08 -1.17
C SER A 73 -7.50 2.16 -1.46
N HIS A 74 -6.28 2.66 -1.29
CA HIS A 74 -5.07 1.91 -1.61
C HIS A 74 -4.02 2.09 -0.53
N ILE A 75 -3.21 1.06 -0.33
CA ILE A 75 -1.95 1.15 0.40
C ILE A 75 -0.85 0.70 -0.56
N LEU A 76 0.21 1.49 -0.66
CA LEU A 76 1.37 1.12 -1.45
C LEU A 76 2.54 0.85 -0.51
N TYR A 77 3.31 -0.19 -0.84
CA TYR A 77 4.52 -0.55 -0.10
C TYR A 77 5.68 -0.50 -1.06
N GLU A 78 6.68 0.34 -0.77
CA GLU A 78 7.93 0.34 -1.53
C GLU A 78 8.91 -0.61 -0.86
N VAL A 79 9.36 -1.61 -1.59
CA VAL A 79 10.28 -2.63 -1.09
C VAL A 79 11.62 -2.47 -1.77
N MET A 80 12.66 -2.34 -0.97
CA MET A 80 14.05 -2.32 -1.46
C MET A 80 14.60 -3.73 -1.55
N ARG A 81 15.34 -3.99 -2.61
CA ARG A 81 16.07 -5.24 -2.82
C ARG A 81 17.44 -4.91 -3.41
N ASP A 82 18.32 -5.90 -3.53
CA ASP A 82 19.71 -5.67 -3.94
C ASP A 82 19.82 -5.02 -5.33
N ASN A 83 18.88 -5.32 -6.22
CA ASN A 83 18.90 -4.83 -7.59
C ASN A 83 17.85 -3.75 -7.86
N GLY A 84 17.45 -2.99 -6.84
CA GLY A 84 16.52 -1.88 -6.96
C GLY A 84 15.21 -2.09 -6.26
N ALA A 85 14.40 -1.05 -6.20
CA ALA A 85 13.13 -1.07 -5.50
C ALA A 85 11.98 -1.49 -6.42
N TYR A 86 10.94 -2.04 -5.83
CA TYR A 86 9.66 -2.23 -6.49
C TYR A 86 8.54 -1.79 -5.55
N THR A 87 7.35 -1.59 -6.11
CA THR A 87 6.21 -1.10 -5.35
C THR A 87 5.08 -2.12 -5.42
N ILE A 88 4.43 -2.35 -4.29
CA ILE A 88 3.26 -3.22 -4.20
C ILE A 88 2.06 -2.33 -3.93
N LEU A 89 1.06 -2.38 -4.80
CA LEU A 89 -0.19 -1.66 -4.61
C LEU A 89 -1.24 -2.64 -4.11
N VAL A 90 -1.78 -2.36 -2.92
CA VAL A 90 -2.82 -3.15 -2.29
C VAL A 90 -4.12 -2.36 -2.36
N SER A 91 -5.18 -2.99 -2.82
CA SER A 91 -6.50 -2.38 -2.88
C SER A 91 -7.56 -3.43 -2.59
N ARG A 92 -8.81 -2.99 -2.52
CA ARG A 92 -9.95 -3.88 -2.31
C ARG A 92 -10.59 -4.22 -3.64
N TYR A 93 -10.78 -5.49 -3.88
CA TYR A 93 -11.50 -5.96 -5.06
C TYR A 93 -12.48 -7.06 -4.62
N GLN A 94 -13.76 -6.85 -4.91
CA GLN A 94 -14.83 -7.78 -4.55
C GLN A 94 -14.79 -8.17 -3.06
N GLY A 95 -14.55 -7.18 -2.19
CA GLY A 95 -14.55 -7.40 -0.74
C GLY A 95 -13.27 -7.98 -0.17
N ARG A 96 -12.26 -8.22 -0.99
CA ARG A 96 -10.99 -8.81 -0.55
C ARG A 96 -9.81 -7.92 -0.91
N ALA A 97 -8.72 -8.05 -0.15
CA ALA A 97 -7.47 -7.42 -0.52
C ALA A 97 -6.91 -8.05 -1.79
N SER A 98 -6.35 -7.22 -2.64
CA SER A 98 -5.67 -7.67 -3.85
C SER A 98 -4.37 -6.89 -4.00
N TRP A 99 -3.37 -7.50 -4.65
CA TRP A 99 -2.03 -6.96 -4.78
C TRP A 99 -1.62 -6.86 -6.23
N ARG A 100 -0.95 -5.75 -6.59
CA ARG A 100 -0.28 -5.60 -7.87
C ARG A 100 1.17 -5.25 -7.61
N PHE A 101 2.07 -5.85 -8.40
CA PHE A 101 3.50 -5.58 -8.32
C PHE A 101 3.88 -4.64 -9.44
N ILE A 102 4.52 -3.53 -9.10
CA ILE A 102 5.02 -2.52 -10.04
C ILE A 102 6.55 -2.55 -9.97
N ASP A 103 7.20 -2.91 -11.06
CA ASP A 103 8.66 -3.10 -11.09
C ASP A 103 9.38 -1.76 -11.23
N ALA A 104 9.18 -0.89 -10.26
CA ALA A 104 9.82 0.42 -10.18
C ALA A 104 9.73 0.95 -8.75
N PRO A 105 10.65 1.84 -8.32
CA PRO A 105 10.49 2.59 -7.08
C PRO A 105 9.22 3.43 -7.13
N TYR A 106 8.65 3.68 -5.96
CA TYR A 106 7.48 4.55 -5.87
C TYR A 106 7.83 5.97 -6.35
N GLN A 107 6.93 6.54 -7.16
CA GLN A 107 7.02 7.92 -7.63
C GLN A 107 5.78 8.67 -7.19
N ARG A 108 5.96 9.82 -6.52
CA ARG A 108 4.84 10.63 -6.07
C ARG A 108 3.94 11.07 -7.23
N GLU A 109 4.52 11.25 -8.42
CA GLU A 109 3.81 11.65 -9.63
C GLU A 109 2.76 10.64 -10.07
N TRP A 110 2.83 9.39 -9.61
CA TRP A 110 1.80 8.40 -9.92
C TRP A 110 0.48 8.77 -9.25
N LEU A 111 0.54 9.42 -8.10
CA LEU A 111 -0.62 9.63 -7.22
C LEU A 111 -1.02 11.09 -7.08
N ILE A 112 -0.13 12.02 -7.39
CA ILE A 112 -0.40 13.45 -7.25
C ILE A 112 -0.15 14.11 -8.60
N ASP A 113 -1.21 14.73 -9.13
CA ASP A 113 -1.16 15.37 -10.45
C ASP A 113 -0.55 16.77 -10.38
N GLU A 114 -0.50 17.44 -11.51
CA GLU A 114 0.08 18.77 -11.67
C GLU A 114 -0.68 19.84 -10.88
N ASP A 115 -1.98 19.60 -10.61
CA ASP A 115 -2.84 20.47 -9.82
C ASP A 115 -2.81 20.10 -8.32
N ARG A 116 -1.89 19.23 -7.92
CA ARG A 116 -1.73 18.73 -6.55
C ARG A 116 -2.96 17.96 -6.04
N GLN A 117 -3.73 17.38 -6.96
CA GLN A 117 -4.86 16.53 -6.62
C GLN A 117 -4.41 15.08 -6.49
N VAL A 118 -4.96 14.38 -5.51
CA VAL A 118 -4.65 12.97 -5.27
C VAL A 118 -5.47 12.11 -6.24
N LEU A 119 -4.78 11.26 -6.97
CA LEU A 119 -5.41 10.28 -7.86
C LEU A 119 -5.62 8.98 -7.08
N SER A 120 -6.83 8.44 -7.15
CA SER A 120 -7.19 7.21 -6.44
C SER A 120 -7.80 6.14 -7.36
N ASP A 121 -8.08 6.48 -8.61
CA ASP A 121 -8.57 5.53 -9.60
C ASP A 121 -7.36 4.78 -10.20
N TRP A 122 -7.36 3.45 -10.12
CA TRP A 122 -6.27 2.63 -10.62
C TRP A 122 -5.97 2.89 -12.10
N ILE A 123 -6.99 3.07 -12.93
CA ILE A 123 -6.79 3.31 -14.36
C ILE A 123 -5.97 4.58 -14.57
N LYS A 124 -6.30 5.64 -13.85
CA LYS A 124 -5.57 6.91 -13.94
C LYS A 124 -4.17 6.79 -13.36
N ILE A 125 -4.01 6.07 -12.26
CA ILE A 125 -2.69 5.81 -11.68
C ILE A 125 -1.83 5.05 -12.69
N ARG A 126 -2.38 4.00 -13.32
CA ARG A 126 -1.63 3.20 -14.30
C ARG A 126 -1.15 4.03 -15.48
N GLU A 127 -1.96 4.98 -15.93
CA GLU A 127 -1.59 5.88 -17.04
C GLU A 127 -0.38 6.76 -16.70
N ARG A 128 -0.16 7.04 -15.41
CA ARG A 128 0.97 7.87 -14.98
C ARG A 128 2.23 7.07 -14.72
N ILE A 129 2.14 5.76 -14.65
CA ILE A 129 3.30 4.88 -14.56
C ILE A 129 3.84 4.69 -15.96
N ASP A 130 5.17 4.82 -16.13
CA ASP A 130 5.81 4.63 -17.42
C ASP A 130 5.36 3.30 -18.03
N LYS A 131 4.96 3.33 -19.29
CA LYS A 131 4.45 2.14 -20.00
C LYS A 131 5.49 1.03 -20.11
N ASN A 132 6.77 1.35 -19.98
CA ASN A 132 7.85 0.37 -20.02
C ASN A 132 8.06 -0.32 -18.67
N VAL A 133 7.44 0.19 -17.61
CA VAL A 133 7.51 -0.44 -16.30
C VAL A 133 6.54 -1.62 -16.26
N ALA A 134 7.04 -2.79 -15.87
CA ALA A 134 6.22 -3.99 -15.77
C ALA A 134 5.28 -3.87 -14.56
N VAL A 135 4.01 -4.14 -14.79
CA VAL A 135 2.98 -4.18 -13.75
C VAL A 135 2.30 -5.54 -13.82
N SER A 136 2.27 -6.25 -12.71
CA SER A 136 1.68 -7.60 -12.69
C SER A 136 0.15 -7.54 -12.82
N ALA A 137 -0.43 -8.67 -13.16
CA ALA A 137 -1.85 -8.88 -12.99
C ALA A 137 -2.20 -8.85 -11.49
N ARG A 138 -3.47 -8.61 -11.18
CA ARG A 138 -3.95 -8.59 -9.81
C ARG A 138 -3.81 -9.98 -9.17
N ILE A 139 -3.26 -10.00 -7.95
CA ILE A 139 -3.13 -11.21 -7.15
C ILE A 139 -4.13 -11.11 -6.01
N ASP A 140 -5.02 -12.10 -5.90
CA ASP A 140 -6.13 -12.06 -4.95
C ASP A 140 -5.93 -13.00 -3.75
N SER A 141 -4.78 -13.70 -3.67
CA SER A 141 -4.49 -14.65 -2.60
C SER A 141 -3.35 -14.15 -1.72
N GLY A 142 -3.59 -14.05 -0.41
CA GLY A 142 -2.55 -13.70 0.55
C GLY A 142 -1.43 -14.72 0.61
N VAL A 143 -1.76 -16.00 0.42
CA VAL A 143 -0.75 -17.07 0.38
C VAL A 143 0.17 -16.87 -0.83
N MET A 144 -0.40 -16.62 -2.00
CA MET A 144 0.39 -16.36 -3.21
C MET A 144 1.26 -15.10 -3.06
N PHE A 145 0.70 -14.05 -2.46
CA PHE A 145 1.47 -12.84 -2.17
C PHE A 145 2.68 -13.13 -1.27
N LYS A 146 2.47 -13.87 -0.19
CA LYS A 146 3.56 -14.22 0.75
C LYS A 146 4.62 -15.07 0.08
N ASP A 147 4.22 -16.00 -0.77
CA ASP A 147 5.17 -16.83 -1.50
C ASP A 147 6.06 -16.01 -2.44
N ILE A 148 5.48 -15.00 -3.10
CA ILE A 148 6.25 -14.12 -3.99
C ILE A 148 7.22 -13.24 -3.20
N ILE A 149 6.80 -12.70 -2.06
CA ILE A 149 7.61 -11.74 -1.28
C ILE A 149 8.61 -12.46 -0.38
N PHE A 150 8.21 -13.51 0.30
CA PHE A 150 8.98 -14.14 1.37
C PHE A 150 9.42 -15.57 1.05
N GLY A 151 8.94 -16.12 -0.03
CA GLY A 151 9.32 -17.46 -0.50
C GLY A 151 10.63 -17.46 -1.29
#